data_f63a97b07cefffd4ab5646fddfe04cc5
#
_entry.id   f63a97b07cefffd4ab5646fddfe04cc5
#
_cell.length_a   1.000
_cell.length_b   1.000
_cell.length_c   1.000
_cell.angle_alpha   90.00
_cell.angle_beta   90.00
_cell.angle_gamma   90.00
#
_symmetry.space_group_name_H-M   'P 1'
#
loop_
_entity.id
_entity.type
_entity.pdbx_description
1 polymer ?
#
loop_
_entity_poly.entity_id
_entity_poly.type
_entity_poly.pdbx_seq_one_letter_code
_entity_poly.pdbx_strand_id
1 'polypeptide(L)'
;ETARGEIKSFRVYAYEYAYRRTLSDHYNHGIQAGWDIKRLLGTVPVEKDGSAIFKIPANTPVSLQPLDKNGRAVQWMRSWLTGMPGEVVSCVGCHEDQNTIPVPKRVQASTRQPHELKIAEGGVRPYTFAYEIQPILDRACVACHDGSKPERPNFKDTTSVGITDWSGTRYFQKSYLAFHPYVNRQGPEADMYVMSPYEYHASTSEIVRMLERGHHNVKLTDNEWEHLVMWIDMNAPGRGTFDADLLNGYDQYTRRKELADKYGNAGVDWRKELADYASYLKGKGEICPAMPEKVTSAKHKAVKMKRWPLTAEDIQNLLSKETGLRKDVEVADGVKITFVRVPAGKFV
;
A
#
# COMPACT_ATOMS: atom_id res chain seq x y z
N GLU A 1 -19.99 14.05 -9.57
CA GLU A 1 -20.93 13.48 -8.58
C GLU A 1 -21.30 12.06 -8.98
N THR A 2 -21.41 11.18 -7.99
CA THR A 2 -21.86 9.80 -8.19
C THR A 2 -23.39 9.77 -8.28
N ALA A 3 -23.96 9.00 -9.21
CA ALA A 3 -25.40 8.86 -9.33
C ALA A 3 -26.02 8.21 -8.09
N ARG A 4 -27.24 8.62 -7.73
CA ARG A 4 -27.97 7.99 -6.62
C ARG A 4 -28.16 6.49 -6.91
N GLY A 5 -27.88 5.67 -5.90
CA GLY A 5 -28.00 4.22 -5.99
C GLY A 5 -26.85 3.53 -6.70
N GLU A 6 -25.78 4.22 -7.03
CA GLU A 6 -24.56 3.62 -7.60
C GLU A 6 -23.80 2.83 -6.55
N ILE A 7 -23.67 3.36 -5.34
CA ILE A 7 -23.02 2.66 -4.23
C ILE A 7 -23.94 1.52 -3.75
N LYS A 8 -23.39 0.30 -3.71
CA LYS A 8 -24.11 -0.91 -3.32
C LYS A 8 -23.64 -1.50 -2.00
N SER A 9 -22.39 -1.25 -1.65
CA SER A 9 -21.79 -1.73 -0.41
C SER A 9 -20.60 -0.86 0.00
N PHE A 10 -20.12 -1.08 1.22
CA PHE A 10 -18.83 -0.56 1.68
C PHE A 10 -17.90 -1.72 2.00
N ARG A 11 -16.62 -1.57 1.64
CA ARG A 11 -15.53 -2.27 2.32
C ARG A 11 -15.12 -1.47 3.54
N VAL A 12 -14.87 -2.16 4.63
CA VAL A 12 -14.44 -1.60 5.90
C VAL A 12 -13.02 -2.07 6.16
N TYR A 13 -12.10 -1.14 6.28
CA TYR A 13 -10.69 -1.40 6.56
C TYR A 13 -10.32 -0.93 7.95
N ALA A 14 -9.48 -1.68 8.65
CA ALA A 14 -8.76 -1.19 9.80
C ALA A 14 -7.38 -0.68 9.38
N TYR A 15 -6.98 0.44 9.96
CA TYR A 15 -5.63 0.98 9.77
C TYR A 15 -4.65 0.33 10.74
N GLU A 16 -3.47 0.05 10.21
CA GLU A 16 -2.30 -0.34 10.97
C GLU A 16 -1.34 0.83 11.09
N TYR A 17 -0.90 1.14 12.30
CA TYR A 17 0.01 2.25 12.52
C TYR A 17 1.47 1.85 12.43
N ALA A 18 2.30 2.74 11.86
CA ALA A 18 3.72 2.73 12.08
C ALA A 18 4.04 3.33 13.46
N TYR A 19 4.93 2.70 14.20
CA TYR A 19 5.41 3.24 15.46
C TYR A 19 6.69 4.03 15.29
N ARG A 20 6.97 4.91 16.26
CA ARG A 20 8.16 5.77 16.24
C ARG A 20 9.44 4.94 15.99
N ARG A 21 10.29 5.41 15.11
CA ARG A 21 11.53 4.81 14.58
C ARG A 21 11.36 3.79 13.46
N THR A 22 10.18 3.61 12.94
CA THR A 22 9.98 3.05 11.63
C THR A 22 10.18 4.17 10.63
N LEU A 23 11.42 4.51 10.38
CA LEU A 23 11.77 5.64 9.52
C LEU A 23 11.30 5.43 8.09
N SER A 24 10.81 6.49 7.49
CA SER A 24 10.44 6.58 6.07
C SER A 24 9.47 5.50 5.59
N ASP A 25 8.58 5.04 6.45
CA ASP A 25 7.63 3.98 6.13
C ASP A 25 6.54 4.41 5.15
N HIS A 26 6.53 5.68 4.80
CA HIS A 26 5.55 6.26 3.89
C HIS A 26 5.40 5.50 2.57
N TYR A 27 6.39 4.72 2.17
CA TYR A 27 6.37 4.07 0.87
C TYR A 27 6.84 2.60 0.92
N ASN A 28 6.97 2.03 2.11
CA ASN A 28 7.55 0.69 2.24
C ASN A 28 6.62 -0.44 1.85
N HIS A 29 5.31 -0.25 1.89
CA HIS A 29 4.33 -1.29 1.57
C HIS A 29 3.89 -1.29 0.11
N GLY A 30 4.25 -0.28 -0.67
CA GLY A 30 3.99 -0.21 -2.12
C GLY A 30 4.84 0.85 -2.79
N ILE A 31 4.93 0.83 -4.11
CA ILE A 31 5.61 1.88 -4.87
C ILE A 31 4.77 3.15 -4.75
N GLN A 32 5.33 4.22 -4.16
CA GLN A 32 4.61 5.48 -3.97
C GLN A 32 3.21 5.29 -3.39
N ALA A 33 3.00 4.18 -2.69
CA ALA A 33 1.75 3.94 -1.99
C ALA A 33 1.64 4.91 -0.81
N GLY A 34 0.41 5.20 -0.42
CA GLY A 34 0.18 5.96 0.81
C GLY A 34 0.77 5.27 2.04
N TRP A 35 0.77 5.96 3.13
CA TRP A 35 1.44 5.64 4.41
C TRP A 35 0.77 4.52 5.20
N ASP A 36 -0.38 4.02 4.72
CA ASP A 36 -1.25 3.20 5.53
C ASP A 36 -1.21 1.75 5.10
N ILE A 37 -0.93 0.90 6.04
CA ILE A 37 -1.29 -0.51 5.92
C ILE A 37 -2.73 -0.66 6.35
N LYS A 38 -3.53 -1.30 5.50
CA LYS A 38 -4.94 -1.55 5.74
C LYS A 38 -5.21 -3.05 5.79
N ARG A 39 -6.06 -3.43 6.73
CA ARG A 39 -6.58 -4.79 6.84
C ARG A 39 -8.06 -4.76 6.51
N LEU A 40 -8.50 -5.60 5.58
CA LEU A 40 -9.91 -5.73 5.26
C LEU A 40 -10.63 -6.43 6.41
N LEU A 41 -11.54 -5.71 7.06
CA LEU A 41 -12.39 -6.28 8.10
C LEU A 41 -13.62 -6.98 7.51
N GLY A 42 -14.10 -6.51 6.37
CA GLY A 42 -15.25 -7.10 5.69
C GLY A 42 -16.02 -6.09 4.86
N THR A 43 -17.18 -6.51 4.39
CA THR A 43 -18.09 -5.70 3.59
C THR A 43 -19.45 -5.59 4.24
N VAL A 44 -20.16 -4.49 3.96
CA VAL A 44 -21.55 -4.26 4.41
C VAL A 44 -22.39 -3.72 3.26
N PRO A 45 -23.67 -4.08 3.18
CA PRO A 45 -24.57 -3.57 2.15
C PRO A 45 -24.97 -2.12 2.43
N VAL A 46 -25.32 -1.42 1.36
CA VAL A 46 -25.94 -0.09 1.38
C VAL A 46 -27.42 -0.22 1.00
N GLU A 47 -28.30 0.43 1.73
CA GLU A 47 -29.75 0.45 1.48
C GLU A 47 -30.07 1.21 0.18
N LYS A 48 -31.30 1.04 -0.33
CA LYS A 48 -31.73 1.68 -1.58
C LYS A 48 -31.67 3.21 -1.55
N ASP A 49 -31.80 3.80 -0.38
CA ASP A 49 -31.72 5.25 -0.18
C ASP A 49 -30.29 5.77 0.02
N GLY A 50 -29.28 4.87 -0.04
CA GLY A 50 -27.87 5.19 0.16
C GLY A 50 -27.40 5.15 1.61
N SER A 51 -28.26 4.80 2.55
CA SER A 51 -27.89 4.68 3.97
C SER A 51 -27.32 3.30 4.30
N ALA A 52 -26.52 3.22 5.35
CA ALA A 52 -25.99 1.96 5.89
C ALA A 52 -25.88 2.07 7.42
N ILE A 53 -26.09 0.94 8.10
CA ILE A 53 -25.84 0.81 9.54
C ILE A 53 -25.14 -0.52 9.80
N PHE A 54 -24.03 -0.49 10.49
CA PHE A 54 -23.21 -1.70 10.74
C PHE A 54 -22.35 -1.51 11.98
N LYS A 55 -21.83 -2.63 12.49
CA LYS A 55 -20.91 -2.64 13.62
C LYS A 55 -19.46 -2.58 13.15
N ILE A 56 -18.66 -1.85 13.89
CA ILE A 56 -17.18 -1.80 13.73
C ILE A 56 -16.53 -2.15 15.06
N PRO A 57 -15.28 -2.66 15.04
CA PRO A 57 -14.51 -2.85 16.27
C PRO A 57 -14.29 -1.51 16.99
N ALA A 58 -14.56 -1.49 18.28
CA ALA A 58 -14.28 -0.32 19.11
C ALA A 58 -12.77 -0.04 19.20
N ASN A 59 -12.40 1.22 19.44
CA ASN A 59 -11.01 1.68 19.58
C ASN A 59 -10.12 1.31 18.37
N THR A 60 -10.72 1.06 17.22
CA THR A 60 -10.00 0.70 16.00
C THR A 60 -10.24 1.79 14.96
N PRO A 61 -9.18 2.39 14.40
CA PRO A 61 -9.35 3.33 13.31
C PRO A 61 -9.79 2.57 12.05
N VAL A 62 -10.92 2.96 11.52
CA VAL A 62 -11.50 2.34 10.33
C VAL A 62 -11.71 3.34 9.20
N SER A 63 -11.58 2.86 7.99
CA SER A 63 -11.84 3.60 6.76
C SER A 63 -12.89 2.87 5.94
N LEU A 64 -13.71 3.63 5.23
CA LEU A 64 -14.80 3.12 4.41
C LEU A 64 -14.47 3.33 2.93
N GLN A 65 -14.73 2.32 2.13
CA GLN A 65 -14.56 2.39 0.69
C GLN A 65 -15.88 2.05 0.00
N PRO A 66 -16.55 3.04 -0.63
CA PRO A 66 -17.79 2.80 -1.37
C PRO A 66 -17.53 1.95 -2.61
N LEU A 67 -18.38 0.95 -2.82
CA LEU A 67 -18.30 0.00 -3.93
C LEU A 67 -19.51 0.12 -4.84
N ASP A 68 -19.26 -0.03 -6.14
CA ASP A 68 -20.28 -0.14 -7.17
C ASP A 68 -20.96 -1.53 -7.20
N LYS A 69 -21.83 -1.74 -8.18
CA LYS A 69 -22.51 -3.02 -8.39
C LYS A 69 -21.59 -4.19 -8.73
N ASN A 70 -20.38 -3.91 -9.21
CA ASN A 70 -19.37 -4.91 -9.55
C ASN A 70 -18.37 -5.15 -8.41
N GLY A 71 -18.61 -4.57 -7.23
CA GLY A 71 -17.73 -4.66 -6.07
C GLY A 71 -16.43 -3.87 -6.21
N ARG A 72 -16.37 -2.90 -7.14
CA ARG A 72 -15.20 -2.05 -7.38
C ARG A 72 -15.29 -0.75 -6.62
N ALA A 73 -14.16 -0.26 -6.16
CA ALA A 73 -14.09 1.01 -5.48
C ALA A 73 -14.48 2.17 -6.38
N VAL A 74 -15.39 2.98 -5.88
CA VAL A 74 -15.78 4.25 -6.51
C VAL A 74 -14.85 5.36 -6.07
N GLN A 75 -14.45 5.32 -4.79
CA GLN A 75 -13.58 6.30 -4.18
C GLN A 75 -12.87 5.70 -2.97
N TRP A 76 -11.96 6.47 -2.42
CA TRP A 76 -11.16 6.11 -1.27
C TRP A 76 -11.33 7.13 -0.14
N MET A 77 -11.68 6.67 1.06
CA MET A 77 -11.63 7.52 2.24
C MET A 77 -10.17 7.62 2.72
N ARG A 78 -9.55 8.78 2.55
CA ARG A 78 -8.14 9.04 2.93
C ARG A 78 -7.93 9.35 4.42
N SER A 79 -9.01 9.35 5.16
CA SER A 79 -9.03 9.55 6.59
C SER A 79 -9.61 8.32 7.28
N TRP A 80 -9.79 8.39 8.57
CA TRP A 80 -10.37 7.31 9.36
C TRP A 80 -11.32 7.87 10.42
N LEU A 81 -12.16 7.01 10.92
CA LEU A 81 -12.98 7.24 12.11
C LEU A 81 -12.65 6.18 13.16
N THR A 82 -12.86 6.52 14.42
CA THR A 82 -12.72 5.59 15.55
C THR A 82 -13.94 5.73 16.45
N GLY A 83 -14.60 4.62 16.74
CA GLY A 83 -15.70 4.58 17.70
C GLY A 83 -15.25 4.04 19.06
N MET A 84 -15.78 4.56 20.13
CA MET A 84 -15.62 4.03 21.48
C MET A 84 -16.52 2.80 21.71
N PRO A 85 -16.28 1.97 22.72
CA PRO A 85 -17.19 0.89 23.07
C PRO A 85 -18.61 1.40 23.34
N GLY A 86 -19.58 0.88 22.57
CA GLY A 86 -21.00 1.28 22.70
C GLY A 86 -21.37 2.62 22.06
N GLU A 87 -20.44 3.31 21.44
CA GLU A 87 -20.69 4.56 20.74
C GLU A 87 -21.40 4.32 19.41
N VAL A 88 -22.28 5.25 19.05
CA VAL A 88 -22.89 5.35 17.74
C VAL A 88 -22.28 6.54 17.01
N VAL A 89 -21.50 6.25 15.98
CA VAL A 89 -20.91 7.27 15.11
C VAL A 89 -21.76 7.39 13.85
N SER A 90 -22.10 8.60 13.44
CA SER A 90 -22.85 8.83 12.21
C SER A 90 -22.12 9.81 11.29
N CYS A 91 -22.24 9.57 9.98
CA CYS A 91 -21.71 10.43 8.94
C CYS A 91 -22.80 10.69 7.91
N VAL A 92 -22.78 11.85 7.29
CA VAL A 92 -23.67 12.19 6.18
C VAL A 92 -22.83 12.60 4.99
N GLY A 93 -22.82 11.73 3.95
CA GLY A 93 -22.00 11.92 2.75
C GLY A 93 -20.50 11.65 2.96
N CYS A 94 -19.79 11.59 1.83
CA CYS A 94 -18.33 11.56 1.78
C CYS A 94 -17.86 12.90 1.21
N HIS A 95 -17.39 13.81 1.96
CA HIS A 95 -17.07 15.20 1.63
C HIS A 95 -18.26 16.14 1.77
N GLU A 96 -18.66 16.35 3.01
CA GLU A 96 -19.53 17.46 3.33
C GLU A 96 -18.75 18.78 3.14
N ASP A 97 -19.37 19.70 2.43
CA ASP A 97 -18.92 21.09 2.46
C ASP A 97 -19.06 21.58 3.90
N GLN A 98 -17.98 22.09 4.48
CA GLN A 98 -17.97 22.62 5.85
C GLN A 98 -18.95 23.79 6.07
N ASN A 99 -19.52 24.34 4.99
CA ASN A 99 -20.53 25.42 5.04
C ASN A 99 -21.95 24.90 4.82
N THR A 100 -22.15 23.60 4.63
CA THR A 100 -23.48 23.00 4.45
C THR A 100 -23.83 22.08 5.59
N ILE A 101 -25.05 22.22 6.12
CA ILE A 101 -25.60 21.31 7.12
C ILE A 101 -26.49 20.30 6.39
N PRO A 102 -26.23 18.98 6.49
CA PRO A 102 -27.11 18.00 5.90
C PRO A 102 -28.52 18.11 6.47
N VAL A 103 -29.51 18.09 5.59
CA VAL A 103 -30.91 18.11 6.04
C VAL A 103 -31.23 16.78 6.73
N PRO A 104 -31.66 16.77 8.00
CA PRO A 104 -32.02 15.55 8.69
C PRO A 104 -33.11 14.80 7.91
N LYS A 105 -32.85 13.54 7.58
CA LYS A 105 -33.78 12.62 6.90
C LYS A 105 -33.93 11.35 7.70
N ARG A 106 -35.16 10.85 7.77
CA ARG A 106 -35.34 9.47 8.21
C ARG A 106 -34.83 8.54 7.12
N VAL A 107 -33.78 7.79 7.42
CA VAL A 107 -33.11 6.86 6.49
C VAL A 107 -33.53 5.43 6.76
N GLN A 108 -33.48 4.56 5.74
CA GLN A 108 -33.89 3.17 5.88
C GLN A 108 -33.01 2.42 6.90
N ALA A 109 -31.73 2.70 6.93
CA ALA A 109 -30.80 2.11 7.88
C ALA A 109 -31.19 2.37 9.35
N SER A 110 -31.79 3.50 9.68
CA SER A 110 -32.21 3.82 11.06
C SER A 110 -33.32 2.91 11.60
N THR A 111 -34.00 2.17 10.75
CA THR A 111 -35.08 1.25 11.12
C THR A 111 -34.62 -0.22 11.16
N ARG A 112 -33.34 -0.49 10.93
CA ARG A 112 -32.77 -1.83 10.87
C ARG A 112 -31.83 -2.09 12.02
N GLN A 113 -31.61 -3.37 12.29
CA GLN A 113 -30.49 -3.79 13.14
C GLN A 113 -29.18 -3.59 12.39
N PRO A 114 -28.11 -3.17 13.08
CA PRO A 114 -26.80 -3.01 12.47
C PRO A 114 -26.31 -4.33 11.85
N HIS A 115 -25.83 -4.25 10.63
CA HIS A 115 -25.20 -5.39 9.95
C HIS A 115 -23.87 -5.76 10.61
N GLU A 116 -23.60 -7.06 10.69
CA GLU A 116 -22.27 -7.57 10.93
C GLU A 116 -21.44 -7.46 9.65
N LEU A 117 -20.12 -7.33 9.78
CA LEU A 117 -19.22 -7.34 8.63
C LEU A 117 -19.18 -8.71 7.99
N LYS A 118 -19.45 -8.79 6.69
CA LYS A 118 -19.22 -10.00 5.91
C LYS A 118 -17.72 -10.13 5.64
N ILE A 119 -17.07 -11.02 6.37
CA ILE A 119 -15.63 -11.29 6.24
C ILE A 119 -15.36 -11.96 4.89
N ALA A 120 -14.28 -11.56 4.20
CA ALA A 120 -13.82 -12.18 2.96
C ALA A 120 -13.39 -13.64 3.18
N GLU A 121 -13.41 -14.43 2.13
CA GLU A 121 -12.88 -15.81 2.19
C GLU A 121 -11.43 -15.83 2.66
N GLY A 122 -11.09 -16.81 3.49
CA GLY A 122 -9.76 -16.92 4.10
C GLY A 122 -9.53 -16.01 5.32
N GLY A 123 -10.57 -15.28 5.76
CA GLY A 123 -10.52 -14.51 7.00
C GLY A 123 -9.90 -13.10 6.86
N VAL A 124 -9.86 -12.40 7.99
CA VAL A 124 -9.16 -11.11 8.10
C VAL A 124 -7.67 -11.34 8.05
N ARG A 125 -6.97 -10.61 7.18
CA ARG A 125 -5.53 -10.75 6.99
C ARG A 125 -4.90 -9.53 6.36
N PRO A 126 -3.57 -9.37 6.46
CA PRO A 126 -2.82 -8.45 5.61
C PRO A 126 -2.89 -8.89 4.15
N TYR A 127 -3.17 -7.95 3.25
CA TYR A 127 -3.14 -8.18 1.81
C TYR A 127 -1.74 -7.89 1.28
N THR A 128 -1.15 -8.86 0.58
CA THR A 128 0.17 -8.71 -0.03
C THR A 128 0.13 -9.16 -1.48
N PHE A 129 0.97 -8.59 -2.31
CA PHE A 129 1.12 -9.04 -3.69
C PHE A 129 1.47 -10.54 -3.78
N ALA A 130 2.37 -10.98 -2.92
CA ALA A 130 2.86 -12.37 -2.92
C ALA A 130 1.74 -13.40 -2.65
N TYR A 131 0.79 -13.08 -1.78
CA TYR A 131 -0.29 -14.00 -1.41
C TYR A 131 -1.54 -13.86 -2.29
N GLU A 132 -1.84 -12.64 -2.73
CA GLU A 132 -3.12 -12.38 -3.41
C GLU A 132 -2.97 -12.37 -4.93
N ILE A 133 -1.84 -11.89 -5.45
CA ILE A 133 -1.66 -11.65 -6.89
C ILE A 133 -0.69 -12.63 -7.53
N GLN A 134 0.44 -12.94 -6.90
CA GLN A 134 1.43 -13.83 -7.49
C GLN A 134 0.82 -15.19 -7.87
N PRO A 135 -0.02 -15.85 -7.06
CA PRO A 135 -0.66 -17.11 -7.45
C PRO A 135 -1.53 -16.99 -8.72
N ILE A 136 -2.23 -15.86 -8.89
CA ILE A 136 -3.01 -15.58 -10.11
C ILE A 136 -2.07 -15.47 -11.31
N LEU A 137 -0.96 -14.73 -11.17
CA LEU A 137 0.04 -14.59 -12.22
C LEU A 137 0.67 -15.92 -12.60
N ASP A 138 1.03 -16.74 -11.62
CA ASP A 138 1.66 -18.05 -11.82
C ASP A 138 0.72 -18.99 -12.60
N ARG A 139 -0.55 -18.98 -12.30
CA ARG A 139 -1.55 -19.81 -12.97
C ARG A 139 -1.91 -19.30 -14.37
N ALA A 140 -2.15 -17.99 -14.50
CA ALA A 140 -2.84 -17.43 -15.66
C ALA A 140 -1.93 -16.67 -16.63
N CYS A 141 -0.76 -16.19 -16.19
CA CYS A 141 0.04 -15.24 -16.95
C CYS A 141 1.46 -15.73 -17.28
N VAL A 142 2.10 -16.46 -16.35
CA VAL A 142 3.52 -16.84 -16.44
C VAL A 142 3.82 -17.72 -17.66
N ALA A 143 2.85 -18.48 -18.18
CA ALA A 143 3.05 -19.28 -19.41
C ALA A 143 3.53 -18.43 -20.61
N CYS A 144 3.19 -17.13 -20.64
CA CYS A 144 3.61 -16.20 -21.69
C CYS A 144 4.50 -15.06 -21.17
N HIS A 145 4.53 -14.85 -19.84
CA HIS A 145 5.23 -13.76 -19.15
C HIS A 145 6.30 -14.32 -18.21
N ASP A 146 7.13 -15.23 -18.72
CA ASP A 146 8.16 -15.97 -17.96
C ASP A 146 9.56 -15.33 -18.04
N GLY A 147 9.69 -14.21 -18.75
CA GLY A 147 10.96 -13.52 -18.96
C GLY A 147 11.77 -14.02 -20.16
N SER A 148 11.29 -15.03 -20.91
CA SER A 148 11.94 -15.51 -22.13
C SER A 148 11.94 -14.47 -23.27
N LYS A 149 11.03 -13.52 -23.23
CA LYS A 149 10.84 -12.46 -24.22
C LYS A 149 11.02 -11.09 -23.57
N PRO A 150 12.05 -10.33 -23.93
CA PRO A 150 12.38 -9.06 -23.28
C PRO A 150 11.31 -7.96 -23.51
N GLU A 151 10.51 -8.08 -24.56
CA GLU A 151 9.41 -7.15 -24.88
C GLU A 151 8.15 -7.37 -24.02
N ARG A 152 8.12 -8.44 -23.21
CA ARG A 152 7.00 -8.76 -22.33
C ARG A 152 7.41 -8.61 -20.87
N PRO A 153 6.52 -8.13 -19.99
CA PRO A 153 6.82 -8.10 -18.56
C PRO A 153 7.06 -9.53 -18.03
N ASN A 154 8.04 -9.66 -17.16
CA ASN A 154 8.35 -10.95 -16.51
C ASN A 154 7.60 -11.02 -15.16
N PHE A 155 6.59 -11.88 -15.10
CA PHE A 155 5.81 -12.11 -13.87
C PHE A 155 6.28 -13.34 -13.07
N LYS A 156 7.25 -14.09 -13.59
CA LYS A 156 7.80 -15.27 -12.93
C LYS A 156 8.90 -14.94 -11.91
N ASP A 157 9.62 -13.85 -12.11
CA ASP A 157 10.77 -13.50 -11.27
C ASP A 157 10.29 -12.85 -9.95
N THR A 158 10.19 -13.64 -8.91
CA THR A 158 9.81 -13.22 -7.55
C THR A 158 10.99 -12.78 -6.69
N THR A 159 12.21 -12.72 -7.25
CA THR A 159 13.37 -12.22 -6.51
C THR A 159 13.20 -10.74 -6.17
N SER A 160 13.67 -10.34 -4.98
CA SER A 160 13.57 -8.96 -4.53
C SER A 160 14.69 -8.10 -5.10
N VAL A 161 14.36 -6.87 -5.46
CA VAL A 161 15.31 -5.84 -5.90
C VAL A 161 15.07 -4.55 -5.11
N GLY A 162 16.16 -3.85 -4.79
CA GLY A 162 16.11 -2.56 -4.13
C GLY A 162 15.78 -1.43 -5.11
N ILE A 163 14.79 -0.62 -4.76
CA ILE A 163 14.52 0.66 -5.40
C ILE A 163 14.93 1.75 -4.43
N THR A 164 15.81 2.64 -4.88
CA THR A 164 16.31 3.74 -4.06
C THR A 164 15.77 5.07 -4.59
N ASP A 165 15.18 5.84 -3.70
CA ASP A 165 14.77 7.22 -3.96
C ASP A 165 15.18 8.13 -2.77
N TRP A 166 14.65 9.34 -2.74
CA TRP A 166 14.93 10.33 -1.71
C TRP A 166 14.58 9.88 -0.27
N SER A 167 13.69 8.90 -0.13
CA SER A 167 13.25 8.37 1.17
C SER A 167 14.02 7.11 1.62
N GLY A 168 14.92 6.57 0.78
CA GLY A 168 15.75 5.42 1.09
C GLY A 168 15.59 4.26 0.10
N THR A 169 16.16 3.10 0.44
CA THR A 169 16.07 1.90 -0.38
C THR A 169 14.97 0.99 0.15
N ARG A 170 14.10 0.57 -0.76
CA ARG A 170 13.00 -0.36 -0.51
C ARG A 170 13.11 -1.56 -1.42
N TYR A 171 12.71 -2.72 -0.93
CA TYR A 171 12.84 -3.97 -1.66
C TYR A 171 11.47 -4.48 -2.05
N PHE A 172 11.28 -4.74 -3.35
CA PHE A 172 10.07 -5.32 -3.91
C PHE A 172 10.41 -6.50 -4.80
N GLN A 173 9.47 -7.44 -4.95
CA GLN A 173 9.58 -8.50 -5.92
C GLN A 173 9.61 -7.92 -7.34
N LYS A 174 10.45 -8.45 -8.22
CA LYS A 174 10.51 -7.98 -9.62
C LYS A 174 9.21 -8.20 -10.37
N SER A 175 8.48 -9.27 -10.08
CA SER A 175 7.14 -9.51 -10.63
C SER A 175 6.14 -8.43 -10.22
N TYR A 176 6.18 -7.96 -8.97
CA TYR A 176 5.39 -6.82 -8.51
C TYR A 176 5.71 -5.56 -9.29
N LEU A 177 7.00 -5.27 -9.47
CA LEU A 177 7.46 -4.10 -10.24
C LEU A 177 7.04 -4.17 -11.70
N ALA A 178 7.10 -5.37 -12.30
CA ALA A 178 6.70 -5.62 -13.68
C ALA A 178 5.17 -5.51 -13.87
N PHE A 179 4.38 -5.84 -12.85
CA PHE A 179 2.92 -5.79 -12.88
C PHE A 179 2.37 -4.38 -12.58
N HIS A 180 3.05 -3.64 -11.73
CA HIS A 180 2.61 -2.35 -11.21
C HIS A 180 2.27 -1.30 -12.29
N PRO A 181 2.95 -1.18 -13.44
CA PRO A 181 2.61 -0.21 -14.49
C PRO A 181 1.20 -0.37 -15.08
N TYR A 182 0.56 -1.52 -14.92
CA TYR A 182 -0.79 -1.79 -15.41
C TYR A 182 -1.89 -1.49 -14.39
N VAL A 183 -1.49 -0.95 -13.24
CA VAL A 183 -2.41 -0.63 -12.13
C VAL A 183 -2.52 0.88 -11.99
N ASN A 184 -3.75 1.39 -12.03
CA ASN A 184 -4.02 2.79 -11.73
C ASN A 184 -4.36 2.94 -10.24
N ARG A 185 -3.46 3.52 -9.49
CA ARG A 185 -3.55 3.72 -8.05
C ARG A 185 -3.18 5.14 -7.66
N GLN A 186 -3.58 5.53 -6.46
CA GLN A 186 -3.18 6.81 -5.90
C GLN A 186 -1.68 6.83 -5.58
N GLY A 187 -1.03 7.91 -5.98
CA GLY A 187 0.31 8.28 -5.51
C GLY A 187 0.23 9.38 -4.45
N PRO A 188 1.39 9.87 -3.97
CA PRO A 188 1.45 10.99 -3.02
C PRO A 188 0.78 12.26 -3.54
N GLU A 189 0.75 12.43 -4.84
CA GLU A 189 0.15 13.58 -5.52
C GLU A 189 -1.36 13.69 -5.24
N ALA A 190 -2.01 12.56 -5.03
CA ALA A 190 -3.44 12.51 -4.72
C ALA A 190 -3.80 13.18 -3.38
N ASP A 191 -2.82 13.38 -2.51
CA ASP A 191 -3.02 14.10 -1.25
C ASP A 191 -3.17 15.61 -1.42
N MET A 192 -2.83 16.13 -2.59
CA MET A 192 -2.82 17.56 -2.88
C MET A 192 -4.14 18.08 -3.45
N TYR A 193 -5.11 17.22 -3.77
CA TYR A 193 -6.38 17.62 -4.36
C TYR A 193 -7.55 16.69 -3.96
N VAL A 194 -8.76 17.12 -4.27
CA VAL A 194 -9.96 16.31 -4.09
C VAL A 194 -10.13 15.39 -5.30
N MET A 195 -10.01 14.09 -5.07
CA MET A 195 -10.16 13.09 -6.11
C MET A 195 -11.61 12.97 -6.59
N SER A 196 -11.77 12.76 -7.89
CA SER A 196 -13.07 12.44 -8.48
C SER A 196 -13.44 10.97 -8.27
N PRO A 197 -14.73 10.63 -8.21
CA PRO A 197 -15.16 9.24 -8.28
C PRO A 197 -14.61 8.55 -9.53
N TYR A 198 -14.15 7.30 -9.38
CA TYR A 198 -13.54 6.49 -10.45
C TYR A 198 -12.27 7.08 -11.08
N GLU A 199 -11.57 7.97 -10.42
CA GLU A 199 -10.29 8.49 -10.92
C GLU A 199 -9.19 7.43 -10.87
N TYR A 200 -9.21 6.61 -9.84
CA TYR A 200 -8.24 5.55 -9.57
C TYR A 200 -8.91 4.18 -9.41
N HIS A 201 -8.13 3.21 -9.00
CA HIS A 201 -8.55 1.87 -8.59
C HIS A 201 -8.82 0.88 -9.74
N ALA A 202 -9.47 -0.24 -9.42
CA ALA A 202 -9.64 -1.36 -10.35
C ALA A 202 -10.37 -0.97 -11.63
N SER A 203 -11.40 -0.14 -11.56
CA SER A 203 -12.21 0.25 -12.73
C SER A 203 -11.44 1.03 -13.80
N THR A 204 -10.35 1.68 -13.41
CA THR A 204 -9.50 2.48 -14.30
C THR A 204 -8.15 1.84 -14.60
N SER A 205 -7.83 0.73 -13.95
CA SER A 205 -6.59 0.00 -14.14
C SER A 205 -6.56 -0.73 -15.49
N GLU A 206 -5.46 -0.58 -16.24
CA GLU A 206 -5.31 -1.19 -17.56
C GLU A 206 -5.39 -2.71 -17.52
N ILE A 207 -4.83 -3.35 -16.48
CA ILE A 207 -4.91 -4.81 -16.32
C ILE A 207 -6.37 -5.29 -16.28
N VAL A 208 -7.24 -4.61 -15.54
CA VAL A 208 -8.65 -4.97 -15.43
C VAL A 208 -9.34 -4.80 -16.77
N ARG A 209 -9.16 -3.63 -17.41
CA ARG A 209 -9.76 -3.33 -18.72
C ARG A 209 -9.27 -4.28 -19.82
N MET A 210 -7.98 -4.64 -19.79
CA MET A 210 -7.39 -5.57 -20.74
C MET A 210 -7.98 -6.98 -20.60
N LEU A 211 -8.08 -7.48 -19.38
CA LEU A 211 -8.65 -8.80 -19.11
C LEU A 211 -10.14 -8.86 -19.47
N GLU A 212 -10.91 -7.79 -19.22
CA GLU A 212 -12.33 -7.70 -19.60
C GLU A 212 -12.53 -7.68 -21.13
N ARG A 213 -11.65 -7.00 -21.87
CA ARG A 213 -11.67 -7.02 -23.34
C ARG A 213 -11.24 -8.36 -23.91
N GLY A 214 -10.63 -9.20 -23.10
CA GLY A 214 -10.01 -10.46 -23.50
C GLY A 214 -8.53 -10.30 -23.83
N HIS A 215 -7.69 -11.12 -23.21
CA HIS A 215 -6.24 -11.16 -23.41
C HIS A 215 -5.80 -12.63 -23.57
N HIS A 216 -5.49 -13.03 -24.81
CA HIS A 216 -4.99 -14.36 -25.15
C HIS A 216 -5.73 -15.54 -24.50
N ASN A 217 -7.05 -15.45 -24.41
CA ASN A 217 -7.94 -16.44 -23.76
C ASN A 217 -7.68 -16.64 -22.26
N VAL A 218 -6.99 -15.74 -21.60
CA VAL A 218 -6.85 -15.76 -20.15
C VAL A 218 -8.24 -15.56 -19.51
N LYS A 219 -8.57 -16.46 -18.59
CA LYS A 219 -9.80 -16.38 -17.79
C LYS A 219 -9.43 -16.49 -16.33
N LEU A 220 -9.88 -15.52 -15.55
CA LEU A 220 -9.81 -15.57 -14.10
C LEU A 220 -11.11 -16.17 -13.57
N THR A 221 -11.02 -16.92 -12.48
CA THR A 221 -12.18 -17.33 -11.69
C THR A 221 -12.79 -16.13 -10.97
N ASP A 222 -14.01 -16.26 -10.46
CA ASP A 222 -14.66 -15.18 -9.70
C ASP A 222 -13.85 -14.78 -8.47
N ASN A 223 -13.24 -15.76 -7.78
CA ASN A 223 -12.38 -15.52 -6.63
C ASN A 223 -11.10 -14.76 -7.02
N GLU A 224 -10.46 -15.13 -8.11
CA GLU A 224 -9.27 -14.42 -8.61
C GLU A 224 -9.59 -12.99 -9.04
N TRP A 225 -10.76 -12.77 -9.63
CA TRP A 225 -11.25 -11.42 -9.92
C TRP A 225 -11.46 -10.61 -8.65
N GLU A 226 -12.08 -11.21 -7.62
CA GLU A 226 -12.28 -10.55 -6.34
C GLU A 226 -10.93 -10.17 -5.70
N HIS A 227 -9.94 -11.07 -5.68
CA HIS A 227 -8.61 -10.81 -5.14
C HIS A 227 -7.89 -9.70 -5.91
N LEU A 228 -7.91 -9.76 -7.25
CA LEU A 228 -7.28 -8.75 -8.10
C LEU A 228 -7.89 -7.36 -7.87
N VAL A 229 -9.22 -7.28 -7.90
CA VAL A 229 -9.95 -6.03 -7.68
C VAL A 229 -9.69 -5.47 -6.28
N MET A 230 -9.81 -6.32 -5.24
CA MET A 230 -9.56 -5.87 -3.86
C MET A 230 -8.13 -5.37 -3.67
N TRP A 231 -7.14 -6.09 -4.19
CA TRP A 231 -5.74 -5.70 -4.07
C TRP A 231 -5.47 -4.35 -4.73
N ILE A 232 -5.99 -4.12 -5.93
CA ILE A 232 -5.87 -2.82 -6.61
C ILE A 232 -6.58 -1.73 -5.81
N ASP A 233 -7.80 -1.99 -5.35
CA ASP A 233 -8.62 -1.06 -4.59
C ASP A 233 -8.03 -0.74 -3.20
N MET A 234 -7.16 -1.59 -2.68
CA MET A 234 -6.34 -1.33 -1.47
C MET A 234 -5.08 -0.52 -1.76
N ASN A 235 -4.97 0.05 -2.95
CA ASN A 235 -3.83 0.83 -3.43
C ASN A 235 -2.58 0.00 -3.77
N ALA A 236 -2.80 -1.21 -4.26
CA ALA A 236 -1.77 -2.14 -4.77
C ALA A 236 -0.59 -2.38 -3.79
N PRO A 237 -0.84 -2.84 -2.56
CA PRO A 237 0.23 -3.07 -1.59
C PRO A 237 1.17 -4.17 -2.07
N GLY A 238 2.47 -3.88 -2.13
CA GLY A 238 3.50 -4.89 -2.32
C GLY A 238 3.63 -5.76 -1.06
N ARG A 239 3.43 -5.14 0.10
CA ARG A 239 3.48 -5.75 1.43
C ARG A 239 2.26 -5.31 2.23
N GLY A 240 1.78 -6.21 3.05
CA GLY A 240 0.62 -5.96 3.91
C GLY A 240 0.95 -5.73 5.38
N THR A 241 2.24 -5.64 5.73
CA THR A 241 2.70 -5.49 7.11
C THR A 241 3.95 -4.62 7.18
N PHE A 242 4.22 -4.03 8.35
CA PHE A 242 5.47 -3.31 8.63
C PHE A 242 6.64 -4.24 9.00
N ASP A 243 6.45 -5.55 8.97
CA ASP A 243 7.44 -6.53 9.46
C ASP A 243 8.59 -6.80 8.49
N ALA A 244 8.37 -6.52 7.21
CA ALA A 244 9.22 -7.06 6.18
C ALA A 244 10.55 -6.30 6.00
N ASP A 245 10.65 -5.06 6.49
CA ASP A 245 11.79 -4.16 6.22
C ASP A 245 12.36 -3.52 7.44
N LEU A 246 12.90 -4.34 8.30
CA LEU A 246 13.63 -3.83 9.43
C LEU A 246 15.02 -3.35 9.01
N LEU A 247 15.08 -2.22 8.32
CA LEU A 247 16.34 -1.54 8.02
C LEU A 247 17.20 -1.29 9.26
N ASN A 248 16.60 -1.29 10.45
CA ASN A 248 17.25 -0.94 11.71
C ASN A 248 17.20 -2.04 12.78
N GLY A 249 16.84 -3.27 12.46
CA GLY A 249 16.86 -4.37 13.40
C GLY A 249 15.76 -4.35 14.48
N TYR A 250 14.76 -3.49 14.37
CA TYR A 250 13.64 -3.45 15.30
C TYR A 250 12.58 -4.50 14.93
N ASP A 251 12.19 -5.32 15.89
CA ASP A 251 11.05 -6.22 15.75
C ASP A 251 9.74 -5.42 15.90
N GLN A 252 9.23 -4.93 14.80
CA GLN A 252 7.97 -4.18 14.75
C GLN A 252 6.79 -5.01 15.26
N TYR A 253 6.78 -6.30 14.95
CA TYR A 253 5.71 -7.18 15.38
C TYR A 253 5.60 -7.23 16.90
N THR A 254 6.69 -7.55 17.60
CA THR A 254 6.69 -7.63 19.07
C THR A 254 6.30 -6.30 19.69
N ARG A 255 6.88 -5.21 19.19
CA ARG A 255 6.57 -3.88 19.71
C ARG A 255 5.12 -3.46 19.49
N ARG A 256 4.56 -3.74 18.31
CA ARG A 256 3.16 -3.47 18.00
C ARG A 256 2.24 -4.28 18.89
N LYS A 257 2.54 -5.56 19.05
CA LYS A 257 1.76 -6.45 19.93
C LYS A 257 1.73 -5.93 21.36
N GLU A 258 2.88 -5.56 21.93
CA GLU A 258 2.97 -4.96 23.25
C GLU A 258 2.10 -3.70 23.39
N LEU A 259 2.13 -2.82 22.39
CA LEU A 259 1.39 -1.57 22.42
C LEU A 259 -0.11 -1.79 22.18
N ALA A 260 -0.47 -2.71 21.30
CA ALA A 260 -1.87 -3.10 21.07
C ALA A 260 -2.47 -3.73 22.34
N ASP A 261 -1.74 -4.63 23.00
CA ASP A 261 -2.18 -5.26 24.25
C ASP A 261 -2.34 -4.23 25.39
N LYS A 262 -1.50 -3.20 25.40
CA LYS A 262 -1.49 -2.19 26.46
C LYS A 262 -2.50 -1.06 26.26
N TYR A 263 -2.69 -0.59 25.04
CA TYR A 263 -3.40 0.66 24.75
C TYR A 263 -4.52 0.53 23.74
N GLY A 264 -4.61 -0.57 23.03
CA GLY A 264 -5.54 -0.75 21.91
C GLY A 264 -6.41 -1.98 22.05
N ASN A 265 -6.93 -2.43 20.93
CA ASN A 265 -7.63 -3.71 20.85
C ASN A 265 -6.59 -4.84 20.83
N ALA A 266 -6.54 -5.57 21.94
CA ALA A 266 -5.83 -6.84 21.97
C ALA A 266 -6.40 -7.81 20.92
N GLY A 267 -5.57 -8.66 20.36
CA GLY A 267 -6.00 -9.77 19.52
C GLY A 267 -5.69 -9.66 18.04
N VAL A 268 -5.08 -8.58 17.56
CA VAL A 268 -4.55 -8.51 16.20
C VAL A 268 -3.17 -9.16 16.16
N ASP A 269 -3.11 -10.32 15.52
CA ASP A 269 -1.87 -11.06 15.28
C ASP A 269 -1.77 -11.41 13.80
N TRP A 270 -1.18 -10.52 13.02
CA TRP A 270 -1.08 -10.68 11.57
C TRP A 270 -0.13 -11.82 11.13
N ARG A 271 0.81 -12.27 11.98
CA ARG A 271 1.58 -13.49 11.70
C ARG A 271 0.69 -14.72 11.79
N LYS A 272 -0.19 -14.76 12.80
CA LYS A 272 -1.19 -15.81 12.92
C LYS A 272 -2.20 -15.75 11.77
N GLU A 273 -2.70 -14.58 11.44
CA GLU A 273 -3.63 -14.40 10.32
C GLU A 273 -3.06 -14.88 8.98
N LEU A 274 -1.79 -14.58 8.69
CA LEU A 274 -1.11 -15.09 7.49
C LEU A 274 -0.91 -16.60 7.53
N ALA A 275 -0.59 -17.17 8.70
CA ALA A 275 -0.46 -18.61 8.86
C ALA A 275 -1.81 -19.34 8.69
N ASP A 276 -2.89 -18.76 9.25
CA ASP A 276 -4.24 -19.27 9.08
C ASP A 276 -4.67 -19.23 7.60
N TYR A 277 -4.36 -18.14 6.90
CA TYR A 277 -4.62 -18.01 5.47
C TYR A 277 -3.80 -18.99 4.62
N ALA A 278 -2.54 -19.17 4.93
CA ALA A 278 -1.71 -20.18 4.29
C ALA A 278 -2.30 -21.59 4.46
N SER A 279 -2.80 -21.88 5.66
CA SER A 279 -3.47 -23.16 5.95
C SER A 279 -4.78 -23.31 5.16
N TYR A 280 -5.55 -22.24 5.03
CA TYR A 280 -6.76 -22.20 4.23
C TYR A 280 -6.47 -22.48 2.75
N LEU A 281 -5.47 -21.81 2.16
CA LEU A 281 -5.05 -22.05 0.77
C LEU A 281 -4.61 -23.50 0.54
N LYS A 282 -3.80 -24.03 1.46
CA LYS A 282 -3.38 -25.45 1.42
C LYS A 282 -4.57 -26.41 1.47
N GLY A 283 -5.56 -26.11 2.29
CA GLY A 283 -6.81 -26.90 2.39
C GLY A 283 -7.62 -26.89 1.10
N LYS A 284 -7.52 -25.82 0.30
CA LYS A 284 -8.12 -25.73 -1.05
C LYS A 284 -7.27 -26.37 -2.16
N GLY A 285 -6.09 -26.87 -1.85
CA GLY A 285 -5.13 -27.38 -2.84
C GLY A 285 -4.39 -26.28 -3.61
N GLU A 286 -4.46 -25.04 -3.14
CA GLU A 286 -3.73 -23.92 -3.73
C GLU A 286 -2.30 -23.87 -3.22
N ILE A 287 -1.37 -23.40 -4.07
CA ILE A 287 0.03 -23.23 -3.68
C ILE A 287 0.12 -22.07 -2.71
N CYS A 288 0.51 -22.36 -1.47
CA CYS A 288 0.82 -21.32 -0.51
C CYS A 288 2.15 -20.66 -0.89
N PRO A 289 2.19 -19.35 -1.19
CA PRO A 289 3.44 -18.66 -1.45
C PRO A 289 4.36 -18.78 -0.22
N ALA A 290 5.66 -18.98 -0.46
CA ALA A 290 6.63 -18.88 0.61
C ALA A 290 6.59 -17.44 1.18
N MET A 291 6.64 -17.33 2.51
CA MET A 291 6.84 -16.01 3.14
C MET A 291 8.08 -15.37 2.49
N PRO A 292 8.02 -14.10 2.07
CA PRO A 292 9.19 -13.43 1.55
C PRO A 292 10.34 -13.57 2.54
N GLU A 293 11.50 -14.05 2.06
CA GLU A 293 12.68 -14.09 2.92
C GLU A 293 12.95 -12.69 3.46
N LYS A 294 13.27 -12.64 4.74
CA LYS A 294 13.70 -11.40 5.39
C LYS A 294 14.91 -10.86 4.62
N VAL A 295 14.73 -9.80 3.85
CA VAL A 295 15.84 -9.15 3.17
C VAL A 295 16.69 -8.51 4.27
N THR A 296 17.74 -9.20 4.69
CA THR A 296 18.78 -8.55 5.49
C THR A 296 19.46 -7.55 4.57
N SER A 297 19.24 -6.26 4.83
CA SER A 297 20.03 -5.22 4.18
C SER A 297 21.50 -5.61 4.33
N ALA A 298 22.23 -5.69 3.23
CA ALA A 298 23.68 -5.79 3.31
C ALA A 298 24.13 -4.67 4.25
N LYS A 299 24.71 -5.01 5.40
CA LYS A 299 25.29 -4.00 6.29
C LYS A 299 26.19 -3.17 5.42
N HIS A 300 25.81 -1.96 5.11
CA HIS A 300 26.69 -1.04 4.41
C HIS A 300 27.94 -0.94 5.26
N LYS A 301 29.04 -1.52 4.78
CA LYS A 301 30.33 -1.31 5.41
C LYS A 301 30.57 0.19 5.36
N ALA A 302 30.65 0.81 6.52
CA ALA A 302 30.99 2.22 6.59
C ALA A 302 32.29 2.40 5.78
N VAL A 303 32.18 3.10 4.66
CA VAL A 303 33.35 3.42 3.84
C VAL A 303 34.14 4.44 4.63
N LYS A 304 35.32 4.05 5.14
CA LYS A 304 36.24 5.00 5.74
C LYS A 304 36.76 5.90 4.62
N MET A 305 36.19 7.08 4.50
CA MET A 305 36.70 8.09 3.60
C MET A 305 38.02 8.64 4.16
N LYS A 306 39.09 8.56 3.36
CA LYS A 306 40.45 8.98 3.75
C LYS A 306 40.57 10.45 4.13
N ARG A 307 39.59 11.30 3.79
CA ARG A 307 39.59 12.77 3.98
C ARG A 307 38.24 13.34 4.38
N TRP A 308 37.39 12.56 5.08
CA TRP A 308 36.10 13.07 5.51
C TRP A 308 35.98 13.13 7.04
N PRO A 309 35.43 14.22 7.63
CA PRO A 309 34.90 15.41 6.97
C PRO A 309 36.03 16.34 6.48
N LEU A 310 35.82 16.95 5.30
CA LEU A 310 36.75 17.99 4.79
C LEU A 310 36.64 19.23 5.67
N THR A 311 37.80 19.78 6.08
CA THR A 311 37.81 21.07 6.78
C THR A 311 37.57 22.22 5.79
N ALA A 312 37.15 23.39 6.29
CA ALA A 312 37.02 24.59 5.44
C ALA A 312 38.32 24.93 4.69
N GLU A 313 39.45 24.65 5.31
CA GLU A 313 40.79 24.86 4.74
C GLU A 313 41.09 23.84 3.62
N ASP A 314 40.71 22.58 3.79
CA ASP A 314 40.78 21.55 2.73
C ASP A 314 39.95 21.95 1.51
N ILE A 315 38.75 22.45 1.73
CA ILE A 315 37.87 22.92 0.66
C ILE A 315 38.46 24.14 -0.05
N GLN A 316 38.97 25.10 0.66
CA GLN A 316 39.59 26.28 0.07
C GLN A 316 40.87 25.90 -0.73
N ASN A 317 41.71 25.01 -0.21
CA ASN A 317 42.89 24.50 -0.89
C ASN A 317 42.55 23.68 -2.15
N LEU A 318 41.46 22.97 -2.14
CA LEU A 318 40.94 22.24 -3.30
C LEU A 318 40.36 23.20 -4.37
N LEU A 319 39.67 24.25 -3.95
CA LEU A 319 39.08 25.24 -4.85
C LEU A 319 40.08 26.26 -5.41
N SER A 320 41.17 26.55 -4.69
CA SER A 320 42.18 27.55 -5.12
C SER A 320 43.17 27.02 -6.17
N LYS A 321 43.32 25.71 -6.31
CA LYS A 321 44.29 25.06 -7.19
C LYS A 321 43.80 24.80 -8.61
N GLU A 322 42.55 25.12 -8.94
CA GLU A 322 41.99 24.80 -10.24
C GLU A 322 41.20 25.92 -10.90
N THR A 323 41.38 26.00 -12.23
CA THR A 323 40.72 26.99 -13.12
C THR A 323 39.40 26.44 -13.72
N GLY A 324 38.96 25.22 -13.36
CA GLY A 324 37.77 24.58 -13.92
C GLY A 324 36.51 24.73 -13.06
N LEU A 325 35.32 24.62 -13.72
CA LEU A 325 34.01 24.68 -13.07
C LEU A 325 33.67 23.43 -12.27
N ARG A 326 34.37 22.32 -12.49
CA ARG A 326 34.14 21.02 -11.84
C ARG A 326 35.44 20.32 -11.48
N LYS A 327 35.46 19.64 -10.34
CA LYS A 327 36.59 18.82 -9.89
C LYS A 327 36.10 17.52 -9.29
N ASP A 328 36.62 16.41 -9.79
CA ASP A 328 36.39 15.10 -9.20
C ASP A 328 37.52 14.79 -8.19
N VAL A 329 37.10 14.45 -6.97
CA VAL A 329 38.04 14.04 -5.91
C VAL A 329 37.70 12.62 -5.52
N GLU A 330 38.67 11.71 -5.63
CA GLU A 330 38.54 10.35 -5.16
C GLU A 330 38.69 10.32 -3.64
N VAL A 331 37.63 9.95 -2.95
CA VAL A 331 37.54 9.95 -1.47
C VAL A 331 37.72 8.55 -0.88
N ALA A 332 37.57 7.50 -1.69
CA ALA A 332 37.87 6.10 -1.39
C ALA A 332 38.13 5.34 -2.71
N ASP A 333 38.67 4.14 -2.65
CA ASP A 333 38.93 3.33 -3.83
C ASP A 333 37.66 3.18 -4.70
N GLY A 334 37.67 3.78 -5.89
CA GLY A 334 36.55 3.78 -6.83
C GLY A 334 35.37 4.74 -6.51
N VAL A 335 35.46 5.53 -5.43
CA VAL A 335 34.42 6.52 -5.06
C VAL A 335 34.92 7.93 -5.33
N LYS A 336 34.24 8.63 -6.24
CA LYS A 336 34.56 10.03 -6.61
C LYS A 336 33.42 10.95 -6.17
N ILE A 337 33.82 12.14 -5.66
CA ILE A 337 32.90 13.25 -5.39
C ILE A 337 33.25 14.36 -6.36
N THR A 338 32.23 14.81 -7.11
CA THR A 338 32.38 15.95 -8.02
C THR A 338 32.05 17.25 -7.28
N PHE A 339 33.01 18.13 -7.16
CA PHE A 339 32.80 19.49 -6.64
C PHE A 339 32.50 20.43 -7.81
N VAL A 340 31.47 21.25 -7.64
CA VAL A 340 31.13 22.32 -8.59
C VAL A 340 31.45 23.67 -7.95
N ARG A 341 32.24 24.50 -8.65
CA ARG A 341 32.51 25.86 -8.18
C ARG A 341 31.25 26.71 -8.36
N VAL A 342 30.71 27.17 -7.26
CA VAL A 342 29.63 28.15 -7.26
C VAL A 342 30.28 29.55 -7.22
N PRO A 343 30.00 30.40 -8.21
CA PRO A 343 30.54 31.79 -8.18
C PRO A 343 29.95 32.52 -6.98
N ALA A 344 30.76 33.41 -6.39
CA ALA A 344 30.32 34.27 -5.30
C ALA A 344 29.15 35.13 -5.78
N GLY A 345 27.99 35.00 -5.12
CA GLY A 345 26.78 35.75 -5.39
C GLY A 345 26.01 36.05 -4.11
N LYS A 346 25.21 37.10 -4.13
CA LYS A 346 24.24 37.34 -3.06
C LYS A 346 23.06 36.41 -3.32
N PHE A 347 22.76 35.52 -2.38
CA PHE A 347 21.47 34.82 -2.33
C PHE A 347 20.45 35.81 -1.74
N VAL A 348 19.37 36.04 -2.48
CA VAL A 348 18.21 36.81 -2.05
C VAL A 348 17.13 35.84 -1.66
#